data_2b59d5081d00ec77985a15e5418a2da5
#
_entry.id   2b59d5081d00ec77985a15e5418a2da5
#
_cell.length_a   1.000
_cell.length_b   1.000
_cell.length_c   1.000
_cell.angle_alpha   90.00
_cell.angle_beta   90.00
_cell.angle_gamma   90.00
#
_symmetry.space_group_name_H-M   'P 1'
#
loop_
_entity.id
_entity.type
_entity.pdbx_description
1 polymer ?
#
loop_
_entity_poly.entity_id
_entity_poly.type
_entity_poly.pdbx_seq_one_letter_code
_entity_poly.pdbx_strand_id
1 'polypeptide(L)'
;MYTYFVKSIDRIVDGDTIDISIDLGFDLTKKERVRLAGIDTPETRTKNPKEKEMGYQATEFLEMHLIEATKLTVKTEKDGKFGRMLGWLYKSEKDVTSINEIMIDEGYAWSYDGGTKVRNLEDLMAKRKKEET
;
A
#
# COMPACT_ATOMS: atom_id res chain seq x y z
N MET A 1 3.06 -6.62 -17.39
CA MET A 1 2.36 -6.29 -16.16
C MET A 1 0.87 -6.50 -16.34
N TYR A 2 0.23 -7.13 -15.37
CA TYR A 2 -1.21 -7.41 -15.40
C TYR A 2 -1.97 -6.30 -14.68
N THR A 3 -3.14 -5.95 -15.18
CA THR A 3 -3.99 -4.90 -14.61
C THR A 3 -5.37 -5.48 -14.31
N TYR A 4 -5.82 -5.33 -13.07
CA TYR A 4 -7.13 -5.82 -12.65
C TYR A 4 -7.89 -4.74 -11.91
N PHE A 5 -9.23 -4.75 -12.03
CA PHE A 5 -10.07 -3.94 -11.17
C PHE A 5 -10.30 -4.67 -9.85
N VAL A 6 -10.36 -3.92 -8.78
CA VAL A 6 -10.64 -4.45 -7.45
C VAL A 6 -12.13 -4.34 -7.20
N LYS A 7 -12.78 -5.46 -6.98
CA LYS A 7 -14.22 -5.50 -6.70
C LYS A 7 -14.52 -5.03 -5.28
N SER A 8 -13.72 -5.45 -4.32
CA SER A 8 -13.87 -5.06 -2.92
C SER A 8 -12.56 -5.13 -2.17
N ILE A 9 -12.46 -4.30 -1.14
CA ILE A 9 -11.38 -4.38 -0.15
C ILE A 9 -11.96 -5.19 1.00
N ASP A 10 -11.41 -6.38 1.22
CA ASP A 10 -11.94 -7.29 2.23
C ASP A 10 -11.34 -7.01 3.60
N ARG A 11 -10.09 -6.57 3.64
CA ARG A 11 -9.40 -6.22 4.88
C ARG A 11 -8.15 -5.38 4.58
N ILE A 12 -7.91 -4.38 5.42
CA ILE A 12 -6.63 -3.67 5.46
C ILE A 12 -5.84 -4.28 6.61
N VAL A 13 -4.77 -5.01 6.27
CA VAL A 13 -3.96 -5.73 7.27
C VAL A 13 -3.05 -4.75 8.01
N ASP A 14 -2.34 -3.91 7.25
CA ASP A 14 -1.51 -2.82 7.76
C ASP A 14 -1.24 -1.81 6.63
N GLY A 15 -0.30 -0.89 6.82
CA GLY A 15 -0.03 0.17 5.87
C GLY A 15 0.50 -0.27 4.51
N ASP A 16 0.97 -1.51 4.37
CA ASP A 16 1.53 -2.02 3.12
C ASP A 16 0.94 -3.35 2.66
N THR A 17 -0.13 -3.82 3.30
CA THR A 17 -0.74 -5.11 2.99
C THR A 17 -2.26 -5.05 3.09
N ILE A 18 -2.94 -5.46 2.04
CA ILE A 18 -4.41 -5.52 2.01
C ILE A 18 -4.89 -6.86 1.45
N ASP A 19 -6.08 -7.27 1.88
CA ASP A 19 -6.80 -8.39 1.29
C ASP A 19 -7.89 -7.83 0.39
N ILE A 20 -7.95 -8.28 -0.85
CA ILE A 20 -8.89 -7.79 -1.85
C ILE A 20 -9.56 -8.94 -2.59
N SER A 21 -10.69 -8.62 -3.22
CA SER A 21 -11.31 -9.48 -4.21
C SER A 21 -11.12 -8.84 -5.57
N ILE A 22 -10.45 -9.55 -6.46
CA ILE A 22 -10.13 -9.08 -7.81
C ILE A 22 -11.24 -9.48 -8.77
N ASP A 23 -11.66 -8.55 -9.61
CA ASP A 23 -12.64 -8.81 -10.67
C ASP A 23 -11.90 -9.41 -11.88
N LEU A 24 -12.23 -10.67 -12.21
CA LEU A 24 -11.66 -11.38 -13.35
C LEU A 24 -12.57 -11.32 -14.58
N GLY A 25 -13.70 -10.61 -14.49
CA GLY A 25 -14.72 -10.63 -15.53
C GLY A 25 -15.60 -11.87 -15.43
N PHE A 26 -16.68 -11.88 -16.20
CA PHE A 26 -17.64 -13.02 -16.23
C PHE A 26 -18.20 -13.38 -14.86
N ASP A 27 -18.37 -12.40 -13.98
CA ASP A 27 -18.80 -12.61 -12.59
C ASP A 27 -17.85 -13.49 -11.76
N LEU A 28 -16.60 -13.63 -12.20
CA LEU A 28 -15.58 -14.37 -11.47
C LEU A 28 -14.74 -13.42 -10.63
N THR A 29 -14.50 -13.80 -9.39
CA THR A 29 -13.62 -13.04 -8.50
C THR A 29 -12.57 -13.96 -7.89
N LYS A 30 -11.41 -13.37 -7.57
CA LYS A 30 -10.36 -14.10 -6.89
C LYS A 30 -9.90 -13.29 -5.68
N LYS A 31 -9.84 -13.93 -4.53
CA LYS A 31 -9.33 -13.31 -3.30
C LYS A 31 -7.81 -13.38 -3.29
N GLU A 32 -7.17 -12.25 -3.04
CA GLU A 32 -5.73 -12.14 -2.98
C GLU A 32 -5.28 -11.25 -1.83
N ARG A 33 -4.17 -11.64 -1.20
CA ARG A 33 -3.45 -10.75 -0.31
C ARG A 33 -2.40 -10.01 -1.12
N VAL A 34 -2.47 -8.69 -1.13
CA VAL A 34 -1.57 -7.84 -1.88
C VAL A 34 -0.61 -7.14 -0.95
N ARG A 35 0.68 -7.33 -1.18
CA ARG A 35 1.75 -6.54 -0.59
C ARG A 35 2.01 -5.35 -1.50
N LEU A 36 1.93 -4.13 -0.99
CA LEU A 36 2.18 -2.96 -1.80
C LEU A 36 3.65 -2.93 -2.22
N ALA A 37 3.88 -2.95 -3.53
CA ALA A 37 5.21 -3.02 -4.10
C ALA A 37 5.98 -1.71 -3.91
N GLY A 38 7.28 -1.83 -3.71
CA GLY A 38 8.19 -0.69 -3.68
C GLY A 38 8.18 0.10 -2.38
N ILE A 39 7.41 -0.30 -1.38
CA ILE A 39 7.32 0.42 -0.11
C ILE A 39 7.47 -0.51 1.09
N ASP A 40 7.82 0.11 2.22
CA ASP A 40 7.78 -0.51 3.54
C ASP A 40 7.19 0.52 4.50
N THR A 41 6.37 0.07 5.45
CA THR A 41 5.73 0.95 6.43
C THR A 41 6.16 0.59 7.85
N PRO A 42 6.03 1.54 8.80
CA PRO A 42 6.31 1.23 10.21
C PRO A 42 5.43 0.08 10.69
N GLU A 43 6.00 -0.74 11.58
CA GLU A 43 5.30 -1.90 12.12
C GLU A 43 4.23 -1.48 13.13
N THR A 44 3.06 -2.14 13.07
CA THR A 44 2.03 -1.98 14.11
C THR A 44 2.26 -2.97 15.25
N ARG A 45 2.92 -4.10 14.97
CA ARG A 45 3.23 -5.15 15.95
C ARG A 45 4.65 -4.99 16.45
N THR A 46 4.91 -3.93 17.19
CA THR A 46 6.23 -3.61 17.74
C THR A 46 6.06 -3.13 19.16
N LYS A 47 7.13 -3.28 19.96
CA LYS A 47 7.17 -2.75 21.33
C LYS A 47 7.56 -1.27 21.36
N ASN A 48 8.05 -0.71 20.25
CA ASN A 48 8.42 0.70 20.14
C ASN A 48 7.13 1.53 19.97
N PRO A 49 6.75 2.36 20.96
CA PRO A 49 5.49 3.11 20.89
C PRO A 49 5.41 4.08 19.72
N LYS A 50 6.52 4.72 19.38
CA LYS A 50 6.57 5.67 18.28
C LYS A 50 6.38 4.97 16.93
N GLU A 51 7.07 3.86 16.72
CA GLU A 51 6.93 3.08 15.49
C GLU A 51 5.51 2.54 15.36
N LYS A 52 4.94 2.03 16.45
CA LYS A 52 3.57 1.50 16.48
C LYS A 52 2.56 2.55 16.09
N GLU A 53 2.68 3.77 16.65
CA GLU A 53 1.82 4.89 16.30
C GLU A 53 1.93 5.24 14.83
N MET A 54 3.15 5.34 14.32
CA MET A 54 3.38 5.65 12.91
C MET A 54 2.89 4.53 11.99
N GLY A 55 2.93 3.29 12.43
CA GLY A 55 2.35 2.16 11.71
C GLY A 55 0.83 2.29 11.57
N TYR A 56 0.14 2.64 12.65
CA TYR A 56 -1.31 2.90 12.61
C TYR A 56 -1.65 4.09 11.73
N GLN A 57 -0.83 5.15 11.77
CA GLN A 57 -1.02 6.31 10.91
C GLN A 57 -0.86 5.95 9.44
N ALA A 58 0.10 5.09 9.09
CA ALA A 58 0.27 4.62 7.72
C ALA A 58 -0.95 3.81 7.26
N THR A 59 -1.50 2.98 8.14
CA THR A 59 -2.71 2.20 7.86
C THR A 59 -3.91 3.11 7.61
N GLU A 60 -4.11 4.13 8.44
CA GLU A 60 -5.19 5.10 8.27
C GLU A 60 -5.03 5.91 6.98
N PHE A 61 -3.81 6.30 6.65
CA PHE A 61 -3.51 7.04 5.43
C PHE A 61 -3.83 6.20 4.19
N LEU A 62 -3.45 4.93 4.20
CA LEU A 62 -3.79 4.01 3.13
C LEU A 62 -5.31 3.86 3.00
N GLU A 63 -6.01 3.65 4.11
CA GLU A 63 -7.46 3.52 4.13
C GLU A 63 -8.15 4.73 3.52
N MET A 64 -7.69 5.93 3.87
CA MET A 64 -8.25 7.17 3.33
C MET A 64 -8.15 7.22 1.80
N HIS A 65 -6.98 6.86 1.25
CA HIS A 65 -6.80 6.85 -0.20
C HIS A 65 -7.61 5.76 -0.89
N LEU A 66 -7.79 4.62 -0.24
CA LEU A 66 -8.63 3.54 -0.78
C LEU A 66 -10.11 3.95 -0.83
N ILE A 67 -10.58 4.67 0.20
CA ILE A 67 -11.96 5.18 0.23
C ILE A 67 -12.21 6.21 -0.86
N GLU A 68 -11.21 7.04 -1.16
CA GLU A 68 -11.29 8.06 -2.21
C GLU A 68 -11.27 7.49 -3.63
N ALA A 69 -10.91 6.22 -3.80
CA ALA A 69 -10.79 5.62 -5.12
C ALA A 69 -12.15 5.58 -5.83
N THR A 70 -12.18 6.00 -7.08
CA THR A 70 -13.39 5.93 -7.92
C THR A 70 -13.50 4.57 -8.60
N LYS A 71 -12.36 4.01 -9.00
CA LYS A 71 -12.29 2.66 -9.54
C LYS A 71 -10.93 2.07 -9.22
N LEU A 72 -10.81 1.48 -8.03
CA LEU A 72 -9.54 0.95 -7.55
C LEU A 72 -9.00 -0.09 -8.52
N THR A 73 -7.76 0.12 -8.93
CA THR A 73 -7.07 -0.72 -9.90
C THR A 73 -5.77 -1.21 -9.28
N VAL A 74 -5.47 -2.49 -9.47
CA VAL A 74 -4.19 -3.07 -9.06
C VAL A 74 -3.40 -3.46 -10.31
N LYS A 75 -2.14 -3.03 -10.36
CA LYS A 75 -1.20 -3.48 -11.37
C LYS A 75 -0.18 -4.37 -10.69
N THR A 76 0.07 -5.52 -11.27
CA THR A 76 0.98 -6.51 -10.70
C THR A 76 1.85 -7.13 -11.78
N GLU A 77 3.06 -7.48 -11.42
CA GLU A 77 3.91 -8.33 -12.24
C GLU A 77 3.50 -9.78 -11.98
N LYS A 78 4.34 -10.74 -12.16
CA LYS A 78 4.03 -12.13 -11.86
C LYS A 78 3.72 -12.34 -10.38
N ASP A 79 3.10 -13.47 -10.07
CA ASP A 79 2.86 -13.92 -8.70
C ASP A 79 4.04 -13.64 -7.80
N GLY A 80 3.78 -12.98 -6.71
CA GLY A 80 4.79 -12.75 -5.70
C GLY A 80 5.27 -14.09 -5.14
N LYS A 81 6.55 -14.16 -4.78
CA LYS A 81 7.08 -15.28 -4.03
C LYS A 81 6.32 -15.37 -2.70
N PHE A 82 6.16 -16.58 -2.16
CA PHE A 82 5.51 -16.83 -0.86
C PHE A 82 4.00 -16.59 -0.83
N GLY A 83 3.32 -16.71 -1.97
CA GLY A 83 1.86 -16.63 -2.01
C GLY A 83 1.27 -15.24 -1.83
N ARG A 84 2.10 -14.20 -1.89
CA ARG A 84 1.64 -12.82 -1.87
C ARG A 84 1.83 -12.16 -3.22
N MET A 85 0.79 -11.47 -3.67
CA MET A 85 0.87 -10.67 -4.88
C MET A 85 1.54 -9.33 -4.54
N LEU A 86 2.57 -8.95 -5.30
CA LEU A 86 3.13 -7.61 -5.22
C LEU A 86 2.34 -6.72 -6.17
N GLY A 87 1.80 -5.62 -5.65
CA GLY A 87 0.94 -4.77 -6.46
C GLY A 87 1.14 -3.28 -6.23
N TRP A 88 0.84 -2.53 -7.27
CA TRP A 88 0.73 -1.08 -7.24
C TRP A 88 -0.74 -0.74 -7.34
N LEU A 89 -1.24 0.08 -6.41
CA LEU A 89 -2.65 0.45 -6.33
C LEU A 89 -2.86 1.84 -6.92
N TYR A 90 -3.91 1.99 -7.71
CA TYR A 90 -4.29 3.26 -8.34
C TYR A 90 -5.74 3.56 -8.00
N LYS A 91 -6.05 4.82 -7.70
CA LYS A 91 -7.41 5.24 -7.35
C LYS A 91 -8.37 5.15 -8.53
N SER A 92 -7.86 5.19 -9.75
CA SER A 92 -8.63 5.00 -10.97
C SER A 92 -7.73 4.40 -12.05
N GLU A 93 -8.34 3.90 -13.11
CA GLU A 93 -7.61 3.34 -14.25
C GLU A 93 -6.81 4.40 -15.03
N LYS A 94 -7.12 5.68 -14.82
CA LYS A 94 -6.49 6.80 -15.52
C LYS A 94 -5.32 7.40 -14.74
N ASP A 95 -5.17 7.08 -13.47
CA ASP A 95 -4.12 7.64 -12.64
C ASP A 95 -2.75 7.11 -13.04
N VAL A 96 -1.78 8.00 -13.12
CA VAL A 96 -0.38 7.66 -13.41
C VAL A 96 0.44 7.49 -12.14
N THR A 97 -0.03 8.06 -11.02
CA THR A 97 0.65 7.97 -9.74
C THR A 97 -0.05 6.94 -8.86
N SER A 98 0.70 5.94 -8.39
CA SER A 98 0.16 4.92 -7.51
C SER A 98 -0.04 5.44 -6.09
N ILE A 99 -0.93 4.81 -5.35
CA ILE A 99 -1.08 5.06 -3.90
C ILE A 99 0.25 4.74 -3.20
N ASN A 100 0.98 3.72 -3.68
CA ASN A 100 2.31 3.36 -3.17
C ASN A 100 3.24 4.58 -3.19
N GLU A 101 3.32 5.28 -4.32
CA GLU A 101 4.15 6.47 -4.46
C GLU A 101 3.68 7.62 -3.57
N ILE A 102 2.37 7.82 -3.46
CA ILE A 102 1.80 8.86 -2.60
C ILE A 102 2.22 8.63 -1.15
N MET A 103 2.20 7.38 -0.68
CA MET A 103 2.61 7.06 0.67
C MET A 103 4.08 7.40 0.94
N ILE A 104 4.95 7.16 -0.04
CA ILE A 104 6.37 7.53 0.08
C ILE A 104 6.51 9.05 0.10
N ASP A 105 5.89 9.74 -0.85
CA ASP A 105 6.04 11.17 -1.03
C ASP A 105 5.54 11.96 0.18
N GLU A 106 4.50 11.49 0.83
CA GLU A 106 3.90 12.16 1.99
C GLU A 106 4.43 11.69 3.35
N GLY A 107 5.42 10.80 3.35
CA GLY A 107 6.12 10.43 4.57
C GLY A 107 5.44 9.37 5.42
N TYR A 108 4.65 8.49 4.81
CA TYR A 108 4.00 7.37 5.52
C TYR A 108 4.65 6.02 5.22
N ALA A 109 5.51 5.97 4.22
CA ALA A 109 6.24 4.76 3.85
C ALA A 109 7.65 5.09 3.40
N TRP A 110 8.56 4.14 3.58
CA TRP A 110 9.89 4.20 2.99
C TRP A 110 9.87 3.54 1.62
N SER A 111 10.71 4.04 0.71
CA SER A 111 11.00 3.33 -0.53
C SER A 111 11.73 2.02 -0.20
N TYR A 112 11.32 0.92 -0.82
CA TYR A 112 11.88 -0.39 -0.53
C TYR A 112 12.01 -1.21 -1.81
N ASP A 113 13.21 -1.75 -2.06
CA ASP A 113 13.53 -2.51 -3.28
C ASP A 113 13.57 -4.02 -3.09
N GLY A 114 13.24 -4.51 -1.90
CA GLY A 114 13.30 -5.92 -1.57
C GLY A 114 14.60 -6.36 -0.89
N GLY A 115 15.56 -5.45 -0.74
CA GLY A 115 16.84 -5.72 -0.07
C GLY A 115 16.77 -5.51 1.43
N THR A 116 17.83 -4.97 2.00
CA THR A 116 17.90 -4.66 3.43
C THR A 116 17.00 -3.49 3.76
N LYS A 117 16.14 -3.66 4.77
CA LYS A 117 15.26 -2.59 5.23
C LYS A 117 16.03 -1.55 6.02
N VAL A 118 15.93 -0.29 5.58
CA VAL A 118 16.43 0.86 6.33
C VAL A 118 15.21 1.57 6.92
N ARG A 119 15.06 1.49 8.25
CA ARG A 119 13.83 1.90 8.93
C ARG A 119 14.09 3.06 9.88
N ASN A 120 14.32 4.25 9.30
CA ASN A 120 14.54 5.46 10.07
C ASN A 120 13.25 6.28 10.13
N LEU A 121 12.60 6.28 11.30
CA LEU A 121 11.34 7.00 11.51
C LEU A 121 11.49 8.51 11.32
N GLU A 122 12.66 9.06 11.59
CA GLU A 122 12.91 10.49 11.43
C GLU A 122 12.83 10.93 9.98
N ASP A 123 13.20 10.06 9.03
CA ASP A 123 13.07 10.35 7.61
C ASP A 123 11.61 10.57 7.20
N LEU A 124 10.71 9.76 7.75
CA LEU A 124 9.28 9.89 7.50
C LEU A 124 8.74 11.19 8.09
N MET A 125 9.13 11.50 9.33
CA MET A 125 8.70 12.73 9.99
C MET A 125 9.20 13.97 9.25
N ALA A 126 10.42 13.94 8.73
CA ALA A 126 10.98 15.04 7.97
C ALA A 126 10.18 15.31 6.70
N LYS A 127 9.75 14.26 6.00
CA LYS A 127 8.89 14.40 4.80
C LYS A 127 7.54 15.00 5.14
N ARG A 128 6.93 14.58 6.25
CA ARG A 128 5.64 15.12 6.69
C ARG A 128 5.73 16.63 7.00
N LYS A 129 6.82 17.08 7.61
CA LYS A 129 7.05 18.49 7.90
C LYS A 129 7.19 19.32 6.63
N LYS A 130 7.82 18.80 5.60
CA LYS A 130 7.92 19.48 4.30
C LYS A 130 6.55 19.71 3.68
N GLU A 131 5.66 18.72 3.78
CA GLU A 131 4.31 18.83 3.25
C GLU A 131 3.46 19.87 3.99
N GLU A 132 3.73 20.09 5.27
CA GLU A 132 3.01 21.09 6.09
C GLU A 132 3.44 22.51 5.82
N THR A 133 4.57 22.71 5.19
CA THR A 133 5.10 24.05 4.85
C THR A 133 4.95 24.35 3.36
#